data_6a39992ea1e99aa94b9b160f03e24e1c
#
_entry.id   6a39992ea1e99aa94b9b160f03e24e1c
#
_cell.length_a   1.000
_cell.length_b   1.000
_cell.length_c   1.000
_cell.angle_alpha   90.00
_cell.angle_beta   90.00
_cell.angle_gamma   90.00
#
_symmetry.space_group_name_H-M   'P 1'
#
loop_
_entity.id
_entity.type
_entity.pdbx_description
1 polymer ?
#
loop_
_entity_poly.entity_id
_entity_poly.type
_entity_poly.pdbx_seq_one_letter_code
_entity_poly.pdbx_strand_id
1 'polypeptide(L)'
;MTLRIIVAGATGWTGSAVAKGVLDAEDMTLVGAVARNAAGQDIGTVLGRDAIGLAVSATLEEALKEPCDIVIDYTKPHVVKGHTITALNKGVHVVIGTSGLTAEDFAEIETLALQKSLSVFASGNFSITAALMTRFALMAAKHVADVEVIDYASAKKPDTPSGTGRELAERLSAIRKPSNAKPV
;
A
#
# COMPACT_ATOMS: atom_id res chain seq x y z
N MET A 1 10.09 -0.25 22.48
CA MET A 1 8.62 -0.40 22.30
C MET A 1 8.44 -1.14 21.00
N THR A 2 7.77 -2.30 21.02
CA THR A 2 7.58 -3.12 19.82
C THR A 2 6.23 -2.77 19.20
N LEU A 3 6.20 -2.46 17.90
CA LEU A 3 4.97 -2.12 17.18
C LEU A 3 4.19 -3.39 16.83
N ARG A 4 2.88 -3.39 17.13
CA ARG A 4 1.97 -4.49 16.80
C ARG A 4 1.35 -4.25 15.42
N ILE A 5 1.62 -5.15 14.48
CA ILE A 5 1.29 -5.01 13.07
C ILE A 5 0.23 -6.03 12.66
N ILE A 6 -0.79 -5.59 11.96
CA ILE A 6 -1.69 -6.43 11.16
C ILE A 6 -1.35 -6.21 9.68
N VAL A 7 -1.19 -7.30 8.93
CA VAL A 7 -1.02 -7.24 7.47
C VAL A 7 -2.30 -7.72 6.79
N ALA A 8 -2.97 -6.82 6.10
CA ALA A 8 -4.12 -7.14 5.25
C ALA A 8 -3.65 -7.47 3.83
N GLY A 9 -4.10 -8.59 3.29
CA GLY A 9 -3.58 -9.17 2.06
C GLY A 9 -2.31 -10.00 2.26
N ALA A 10 -2.11 -10.56 3.44
CA ALA A 10 -0.89 -11.24 3.91
C ALA A 10 -0.42 -12.43 3.06
N THR A 11 -1.27 -12.99 2.19
CA THR A 11 -0.94 -14.11 1.29
C THR A 11 -0.72 -13.68 -0.16
N GLY A 12 -0.90 -12.39 -0.45
CA GLY A 12 -0.61 -11.80 -1.77
C GLY A 12 0.90 -11.69 -2.00
N TRP A 13 1.28 -11.39 -3.25
CA TRP A 13 2.69 -11.23 -3.63
C TRP A 13 3.44 -10.29 -2.67
N THR A 14 3.01 -9.02 -2.59
CA THR A 14 3.68 -8.03 -1.73
C THR A 14 3.35 -8.25 -0.26
N GLY A 15 2.09 -8.53 0.07
CA GLY A 15 1.66 -8.74 1.46
C GLY A 15 2.39 -9.87 2.17
N SER A 16 2.72 -10.98 1.46
CA SER A 16 3.50 -12.07 2.04
C SER A 16 4.96 -11.66 2.33
N ALA A 17 5.56 -10.85 1.45
CA ALA A 17 6.90 -10.32 1.69
C ALA A 17 6.91 -9.34 2.88
N VAL A 18 5.89 -8.48 3.00
CA VAL A 18 5.72 -7.57 4.14
C VAL A 18 5.52 -8.36 5.44
N ALA A 19 4.64 -9.36 5.45
CA ALA A 19 4.43 -10.19 6.64
C ALA A 19 5.71 -10.91 7.08
N LYS A 20 6.50 -11.44 6.14
CA LYS A 20 7.82 -12.01 6.43
C LYS A 20 8.79 -10.97 7.01
N GLY A 21 8.82 -9.75 6.44
CA GLY A 21 9.65 -8.67 6.93
C GLY A 21 9.28 -8.23 8.35
N VAL A 22 7.97 -8.21 8.68
CA VAL A 22 7.51 -7.93 10.04
C VAL A 22 7.93 -9.03 11.02
N LEU A 23 7.87 -10.30 10.60
CA LEU A 23 8.32 -11.44 11.44
C LEU A 23 9.83 -11.43 11.68
N ASP A 24 10.62 -10.86 10.77
CA ASP A 24 12.08 -10.79 10.87
C ASP A 24 12.58 -9.52 11.59
N ALA A 25 11.68 -8.54 11.86
CA ALA A 25 12.04 -7.29 12.50
C ALA A 25 12.08 -7.41 14.02
N GLU A 26 13.09 -6.81 14.67
CA GLU A 26 13.24 -6.84 16.13
C GLU A 26 12.30 -5.87 16.86
N ASP A 27 11.85 -4.82 16.14
CA ASP A 27 10.99 -3.74 16.67
C ASP A 27 9.54 -3.87 16.30
N MET A 28 9.13 -4.96 15.63
CA MET A 28 7.75 -5.23 15.21
C MET A 28 7.29 -6.63 15.65
N THR A 29 5.98 -6.78 15.81
CA THR A 29 5.33 -8.07 16.06
C THR A 29 4.12 -8.21 15.16
N LEU A 30 4.04 -9.30 14.40
CA LEU A 30 2.86 -9.64 13.63
C LEU A 30 1.77 -10.18 14.57
N VAL A 31 0.72 -9.39 14.80
CA VAL A 31 -0.40 -9.75 15.68
C VAL A 31 -1.66 -10.15 14.92
N GLY A 32 -1.67 -9.97 13.61
CA GLY A 32 -2.77 -10.38 12.75
C GLY A 32 -2.37 -10.45 11.28
N ALA A 33 -3.03 -11.34 10.55
CA ALA A 33 -2.89 -11.50 9.12
C ALA A 33 -4.29 -11.69 8.51
N VAL A 34 -4.59 -10.97 7.42
CA VAL A 34 -5.90 -11.04 6.77
C VAL A 34 -5.75 -11.58 5.37
N ALA A 35 -6.41 -12.70 5.08
CA ALA A 35 -6.50 -13.28 3.75
C ALA A 35 -7.66 -14.28 3.64
N ARG A 36 -8.63 -14.03 2.77
CA ARG A 36 -9.84 -14.87 2.64
C ARG A 36 -9.55 -16.33 2.31
N ASN A 37 -8.60 -16.56 1.40
CA ASN A 37 -8.31 -17.92 0.89
C ASN A 37 -7.49 -18.78 1.87
N ALA A 38 -6.93 -18.19 2.92
CA ALA A 38 -6.13 -18.89 3.92
C ALA A 38 -6.71 -18.76 5.33
N ALA A 39 -7.95 -18.29 5.46
CA ALA A 39 -8.60 -18.10 6.75
C ALA A 39 -8.58 -19.38 7.59
N GLY A 40 -8.23 -19.26 8.88
CA GLY A 40 -8.09 -20.36 9.82
C GLY A 40 -6.75 -21.11 9.76
N GLN A 41 -5.92 -20.91 8.74
CA GLN A 41 -4.58 -21.51 8.66
C GLN A 41 -3.57 -20.67 9.47
N ASP A 42 -2.51 -21.31 9.96
CA ASP A 42 -1.42 -20.61 10.61
C ASP A 42 -0.61 -19.79 9.57
N ILE A 43 -0.38 -18.50 9.86
CA ILE A 43 0.29 -17.62 8.90
C ILE A 43 1.75 -18.01 8.69
N GLY A 44 2.46 -18.51 9.71
CA GLY A 44 3.82 -19.02 9.55
C GLY A 44 3.88 -20.12 8.49
N THR A 45 3.00 -21.12 8.63
CA THR A 45 2.88 -22.23 7.66
C THR A 45 2.51 -21.74 6.26
N VAL A 46 1.56 -20.81 6.14
CA VAL A 46 1.15 -20.20 4.86
C VAL A 46 2.32 -19.46 4.19
N LEU A 47 3.19 -18.85 4.97
CA LEU A 47 4.38 -18.15 4.48
C LEU A 47 5.59 -19.06 4.23
N GLY A 48 5.43 -20.39 4.43
CA GLY A 48 6.52 -21.38 4.26
C GLY A 48 7.54 -21.38 5.39
N ARG A 49 7.13 -21.04 6.61
CA ARG A 49 7.90 -21.08 7.87
C ARG A 49 7.25 -22.09 8.83
N ASP A 50 7.88 -22.29 9.97
CA ASP A 50 7.28 -23.04 11.08
C ASP A 50 6.02 -22.33 11.57
N ALA A 51 5.08 -23.09 12.13
CA ALA A 51 3.87 -22.54 12.72
C ALA A 51 4.21 -21.62 13.89
N ILE A 52 3.56 -20.45 13.92
CA ILE A 52 3.78 -19.43 14.96
C ILE A 52 2.58 -19.25 15.89
N GLY A 53 1.51 -20.04 15.71
CA GLY A 53 0.30 -19.97 16.52
C GLY A 53 -0.63 -18.81 16.16
N LEU A 54 -0.40 -18.11 15.04
CA LEU A 54 -1.22 -16.99 14.59
C LEU A 54 -2.11 -17.40 13.40
N ALA A 55 -3.41 -17.54 13.64
CA ALA A 55 -4.38 -17.89 12.60
C ALA A 55 -4.64 -16.68 11.67
N VAL A 56 -4.75 -16.95 10.37
CA VAL A 56 -5.18 -15.97 9.36
C VAL A 56 -6.67 -15.68 9.53
N SER A 57 -7.03 -14.41 9.63
CA SER A 57 -8.42 -13.95 9.68
C SER A 57 -9.02 -13.80 8.27
N ALA A 58 -10.31 -14.04 8.14
CA ALA A 58 -11.03 -13.83 6.88
C ALA A 58 -11.25 -12.33 6.59
N THR A 59 -11.45 -11.52 7.63
CA THR A 59 -11.74 -10.09 7.55
C THR A 59 -10.81 -9.27 8.44
N LEU A 60 -10.71 -7.97 8.16
CA LEU A 60 -9.93 -7.06 8.99
C LEU A 60 -10.58 -6.85 10.37
N GLU A 61 -11.91 -6.85 10.45
CA GLU A 61 -12.66 -6.71 11.69
C GLU A 61 -12.37 -7.87 12.66
N GLU A 62 -12.17 -9.08 12.14
CA GLU A 62 -11.76 -10.22 12.95
C GLU A 62 -10.35 -10.04 13.49
N ALA A 63 -9.41 -9.63 12.66
CA ALA A 63 -8.02 -9.39 13.06
C ALA A 63 -7.91 -8.24 14.08
N LEU A 64 -8.73 -7.19 13.95
CA LEU A 64 -8.77 -6.02 14.84
C LEU A 64 -9.47 -6.29 16.21
N LYS A 65 -9.82 -7.54 16.53
CA LYS A 65 -10.21 -7.91 17.89
C LYS A 65 -9.00 -7.93 18.84
N GLU A 66 -7.83 -8.20 18.29
CA GLU A 66 -6.55 -8.11 19.01
C GLU A 66 -6.00 -6.69 18.96
N PRO A 67 -5.33 -6.23 20.03
CA PRO A 67 -4.71 -4.92 20.06
C PRO A 67 -3.65 -4.77 18.95
N CYS A 68 -3.77 -3.69 18.16
CA CYS A 68 -2.90 -3.40 17.03
C CYS A 68 -2.53 -1.91 17.01
N ASP A 69 -1.33 -1.58 16.56
CA ASP A 69 -0.86 -0.20 16.41
C ASP A 69 -0.97 0.26 14.97
N ILE A 70 -0.66 -0.63 14.00
CA ILE A 70 -0.63 -0.30 12.58
C ILE A 70 -1.24 -1.44 11.75
N VAL A 71 -2.13 -1.08 10.84
CA VAL A 71 -2.56 -1.95 9.72
C VAL A 71 -1.76 -1.60 8.47
N ILE A 72 -1.14 -2.61 7.84
CA ILE A 72 -0.50 -2.47 6.53
C ILE A 72 -1.41 -3.16 5.50
N ASP A 73 -1.94 -2.39 4.52
CA ASP A 73 -2.89 -2.90 3.54
C ASP A 73 -2.25 -3.10 2.15
N TYR A 74 -2.20 -4.36 1.71
CA TYR A 74 -1.87 -4.79 0.35
C TYR A 74 -2.99 -5.68 -0.21
N THR A 75 -4.23 -5.21 -0.16
CA THR A 75 -5.40 -5.94 -0.64
C THR A 75 -5.78 -5.57 -2.08
N LYS A 76 -6.99 -5.06 -2.30
CA LYS A 76 -7.51 -4.70 -3.61
C LYS A 76 -8.13 -3.31 -3.59
N PRO A 77 -8.18 -2.60 -4.76
CA PRO A 77 -8.71 -1.24 -4.87
C PRO A 77 -10.10 -1.05 -4.27
N HIS A 78 -11.00 -2.01 -4.45
CA HIS A 78 -12.37 -1.94 -3.94
C HIS A 78 -12.53 -2.29 -2.46
N VAL A 79 -11.44 -2.64 -1.75
CA VAL A 79 -11.44 -3.06 -0.35
C VAL A 79 -10.72 -2.05 0.54
N VAL A 80 -9.61 -1.50 0.06
CA VAL A 80 -8.66 -0.71 0.84
C VAL A 80 -9.28 0.49 1.55
N LYS A 81 -10.23 1.20 0.92
CA LYS A 81 -10.94 2.33 1.55
C LYS A 81 -11.68 1.87 2.80
N GLY A 82 -12.48 0.82 2.68
CA GLY A 82 -13.24 0.24 3.80
C GLY A 82 -12.34 -0.20 4.95
N HIS A 83 -11.25 -0.88 4.63
CA HIS A 83 -10.24 -1.30 5.62
C HIS A 83 -9.61 -0.10 6.34
N THR A 84 -9.24 0.94 5.59
CA THR A 84 -8.65 2.16 6.18
C THR A 84 -9.62 2.83 7.14
N ILE A 85 -10.87 3.02 6.74
CA ILE A 85 -11.90 3.61 7.61
C ILE A 85 -12.15 2.73 8.85
N THR A 86 -12.20 1.41 8.68
CA THR A 86 -12.37 0.46 9.79
C THR A 86 -11.21 0.57 10.80
N ALA A 87 -9.97 0.57 10.32
CA ALA A 87 -8.79 0.71 11.18
C ALA A 87 -8.76 2.04 11.93
N LEU A 88 -9.00 3.16 11.24
CA LEU A 88 -9.08 4.49 11.85
C LEU A 88 -10.18 4.57 12.92
N ASN A 89 -11.34 3.97 12.68
CA ASN A 89 -12.42 3.92 13.66
C ASN A 89 -12.07 3.09 14.90
N LYS A 90 -11.13 2.17 14.79
CA LYS A 90 -10.58 1.38 15.90
C LYS A 90 -9.38 2.05 16.58
N GLY A 91 -8.96 3.25 16.16
CA GLY A 91 -7.83 3.95 16.74
C GLY A 91 -6.46 3.43 16.25
N VAL A 92 -6.41 2.85 15.07
CA VAL A 92 -5.22 2.19 14.50
C VAL A 92 -4.69 3.00 13.32
N HIS A 93 -3.38 3.20 13.25
CA HIS A 93 -2.69 3.84 12.13
C HIS A 93 -2.70 2.93 10.89
N VAL A 94 -2.57 3.50 9.68
CA VAL A 94 -2.64 2.72 8.45
C VAL A 94 -1.51 3.06 7.50
N VAL A 95 -0.90 2.02 6.92
CA VAL A 95 0.01 2.11 5.78
C VAL A 95 -0.66 1.46 4.57
N ILE A 96 -0.86 2.23 3.51
CA ILE A 96 -1.57 1.79 2.31
C ILE A 96 -0.57 1.55 1.17
N GLY A 97 -0.43 0.30 0.76
CA GLY A 97 0.30 -0.10 -0.44
C GLY A 97 -0.62 -0.53 -1.59
N THR A 98 -1.92 -0.61 -1.35
CA THR A 98 -2.93 -0.91 -2.37
C THR A 98 -3.22 0.33 -3.20
N SER A 99 -3.13 0.22 -4.53
CA SER A 99 -3.51 1.27 -5.47
C SER A 99 -5.04 1.37 -5.63
N GLY A 100 -5.52 2.47 -6.22
CA GLY A 100 -6.90 2.63 -6.69
C GLY A 100 -7.80 3.51 -5.82
N LEU A 101 -7.27 4.14 -4.77
CA LEU A 101 -7.96 5.23 -4.08
C LEU A 101 -8.00 6.47 -4.98
N THR A 102 -9.13 7.17 -4.99
CA THR A 102 -9.33 8.44 -5.69
C THR A 102 -8.92 9.64 -4.82
N ALA A 103 -8.88 10.83 -5.40
CA ALA A 103 -8.61 12.06 -4.64
C ALA A 103 -9.70 12.30 -3.57
N GLU A 104 -10.95 11.98 -3.89
CA GLU A 104 -12.09 12.08 -2.97
C GLU A 104 -11.95 11.08 -1.82
N ASP A 105 -11.49 9.85 -2.09
CA ASP A 105 -11.23 8.83 -1.07
C ASP A 105 -10.13 9.31 -0.11
N PHE A 106 -9.05 9.89 -0.63
CA PHE A 106 -7.98 10.46 0.18
C PHE A 106 -8.47 11.62 1.05
N ALA A 107 -9.31 12.52 0.52
CA ALA A 107 -9.86 13.64 1.29
C ALA A 107 -10.74 13.15 2.47
N GLU A 108 -11.56 12.13 2.25
CA GLU A 108 -12.37 11.51 3.31
C GLU A 108 -11.50 10.85 4.38
N ILE A 109 -10.49 10.06 3.95
CA ILE A 109 -9.54 9.40 4.85
C ILE A 109 -8.75 10.42 5.68
N GLU A 110 -8.25 11.49 5.05
CA GLU A 110 -7.52 12.57 5.72
C GLU A 110 -8.38 13.23 6.79
N THR A 111 -9.63 13.58 6.45
CA THR A 111 -10.57 14.19 7.39
C THR A 111 -10.75 13.30 8.63
N LEU A 112 -10.98 12.01 8.44
CA LEU A 112 -11.17 11.06 9.54
C LEU A 112 -9.88 10.86 10.35
N ALA A 113 -8.73 10.76 9.70
CA ALA A 113 -7.44 10.60 10.36
C ALA A 113 -7.12 11.81 11.26
N LEU A 114 -7.34 13.03 10.77
CA LEU A 114 -7.16 14.27 11.54
C LEU A 114 -8.10 14.33 12.74
N GLN A 115 -9.39 14.01 12.57
CA GLN A 115 -10.37 13.97 13.65
C GLN A 115 -9.98 13.00 14.78
N LYS A 116 -9.31 11.91 14.44
CA LYS A 116 -8.91 10.87 15.40
C LYS A 116 -7.45 11.00 15.86
N SER A 117 -6.71 12.01 15.38
CA SER A 117 -5.27 12.17 15.65
C SER A 117 -4.45 10.93 15.28
N LEU A 118 -4.81 10.31 14.16
CA LEU A 118 -4.15 9.12 13.61
C LEU A 118 -3.41 9.48 12.32
N SER A 119 -2.44 8.63 11.95
CA SER A 119 -1.66 8.78 10.73
C SER A 119 -2.07 7.74 9.69
N VAL A 120 -2.19 8.20 8.44
CA VAL A 120 -2.29 7.34 7.27
C VAL A 120 -1.12 7.68 6.34
N PHE A 121 -0.39 6.66 5.91
CA PHE A 121 0.68 6.80 4.94
C PHE A 121 0.36 5.97 3.69
N ALA A 122 0.30 6.60 2.55
CA ALA A 122 0.05 5.95 1.27
C ALA A 122 1.12 6.30 0.25
N SER A 123 1.54 5.34 -0.56
CA SER A 123 2.49 5.56 -1.65
C SER A 123 2.17 4.67 -2.83
N GLY A 124 2.31 5.19 -4.04
CA GLY A 124 2.16 4.42 -5.28
C GLY A 124 3.26 3.38 -5.48
N ASN A 125 4.41 3.54 -4.79
CA ASN A 125 5.50 2.58 -4.82
C ASN A 125 6.42 2.73 -3.61
N PHE A 126 6.70 1.63 -2.92
CA PHE A 126 7.60 1.58 -1.76
C PHE A 126 9.04 1.15 -2.11
N SER A 127 9.35 1.01 -3.41
CA SER A 127 10.71 0.71 -3.87
C SER A 127 11.60 1.96 -3.79
N ILE A 128 12.75 1.85 -3.14
CA ILE A 128 13.76 2.91 -3.08
C ILE A 128 14.22 3.30 -4.48
N THR A 129 14.42 2.32 -5.38
CA THR A 129 14.83 2.58 -6.77
C THR A 129 13.77 3.35 -7.54
N ALA A 130 12.49 3.04 -7.37
CA ALA A 130 11.39 3.80 -7.97
C ALA A 130 11.31 5.23 -7.41
N ALA A 131 11.50 5.41 -6.11
CA ALA A 131 11.53 6.72 -5.48
C ALA A 131 12.69 7.58 -6.01
N LEU A 132 13.89 6.99 -6.16
CA LEU A 132 15.06 7.67 -6.73
C LEU A 132 14.84 8.01 -8.21
N MET A 133 14.33 7.08 -9.00
CA MET A 133 13.97 7.31 -10.41
C MET A 133 12.99 8.49 -10.54
N THR A 134 11.93 8.49 -9.74
CA THR A 134 10.96 9.59 -9.70
C THR A 134 11.64 10.91 -9.35
N ARG A 135 12.46 10.93 -8.29
CA ARG A 135 13.17 12.13 -7.86
C ARG A 135 14.08 12.69 -8.95
N PHE A 136 14.84 11.84 -9.64
CA PHE A 136 15.73 12.25 -10.73
C PHE A 136 14.95 12.72 -11.95
N ALA A 137 13.85 12.05 -12.32
CA ALA A 137 12.98 12.49 -13.40
C ALA A 137 12.39 13.88 -13.13
N LEU A 138 11.92 14.15 -11.90
CA LEU A 138 11.40 15.46 -11.51
C LEU A 138 12.49 16.56 -11.53
N MET A 139 13.73 16.22 -11.19
CA MET A 139 14.85 17.16 -11.32
C MET A 139 15.15 17.46 -12.80
N ALA A 140 15.22 16.44 -13.64
CA ALA A 140 15.48 16.60 -15.08
C ALA A 140 14.37 17.39 -15.80
N ALA A 141 13.10 17.20 -15.43
CA ALA A 141 11.95 17.88 -16.03
C ALA A 141 11.99 19.41 -15.90
N LYS A 142 12.80 19.96 -15.00
CA LYS A 142 13.04 21.41 -14.91
C LYS A 142 13.90 21.95 -16.06
N HIS A 143 14.65 21.09 -16.73
CA HIS A 143 15.66 21.44 -17.72
C HIS A 143 15.34 20.91 -19.11
N VAL A 144 14.53 19.84 -19.24
CA VAL A 144 14.12 19.25 -20.53
C VAL A 144 12.66 19.56 -20.82
N ALA A 145 12.34 19.84 -22.10
CA ALA A 145 11.01 20.26 -22.50
C ALA A 145 10.05 19.08 -22.66
N ASP A 146 10.55 17.97 -23.19
CA ASP A 146 9.74 16.82 -23.60
C ASP A 146 10.02 15.64 -22.69
N VAL A 147 8.95 15.02 -22.23
CA VAL A 147 8.97 13.84 -21.34
C VAL A 147 7.92 12.86 -21.81
N GLU A 148 8.28 11.60 -21.87
CA GLU A 148 7.37 10.49 -22.12
C GLU A 148 7.50 9.46 -21.00
N VAL A 149 6.36 8.96 -20.50
CA VAL A 149 6.30 7.87 -19.53
C VAL A 149 5.75 6.63 -20.23
N ILE A 150 6.59 5.60 -20.38
CA ILE A 150 6.20 4.32 -20.96
C ILE A 150 6.08 3.30 -19.83
N ASP A 151 4.87 2.75 -19.63
CA ASP A 151 4.57 1.79 -18.58
C ASP A 151 4.37 0.39 -19.18
N TYR A 152 5.30 -0.51 -18.90
CA TYR A 152 5.20 -1.92 -19.28
C TYR A 152 4.60 -2.73 -18.13
N ALA A 153 3.32 -3.02 -18.20
CA ALA A 153 2.61 -3.82 -17.22
C ALA A 153 2.19 -5.19 -17.79
N SER A 154 2.05 -6.18 -16.93
CA SER A 154 1.49 -7.48 -17.31
C SER A 154 0.06 -7.30 -17.84
N ALA A 155 -0.29 -8.01 -18.93
CA ALA A 155 -1.65 -8.03 -19.47
C ALA A 155 -2.72 -8.50 -18.45
N LYS A 156 -2.31 -9.16 -17.36
CA LYS A 156 -3.19 -9.61 -16.27
C LYS A 156 -3.37 -8.57 -15.17
N LYS A 157 -2.68 -7.42 -15.24
CA LYS A 157 -2.77 -6.36 -14.26
C LYS A 157 -4.10 -5.61 -14.43
N PRO A 158 -4.96 -5.54 -13.38
CA PRO A 158 -6.28 -4.94 -13.51
C PRO A 158 -6.24 -3.41 -13.58
N ASP A 159 -5.16 -2.78 -13.10
CA ASP A 159 -4.96 -1.33 -13.09
C ASP A 159 -3.91 -0.94 -14.16
N THR A 160 -4.35 -0.28 -15.22
CA THR A 160 -3.51 0.32 -16.27
C THR A 160 -3.97 1.74 -16.56
N PRO A 161 -3.03 2.70 -16.62
CA PRO A 161 -1.61 2.61 -16.28
C PRO A 161 -1.36 2.27 -14.82
N SER A 162 -0.17 1.74 -14.50
CA SER A 162 0.19 1.39 -13.12
C SER A 162 0.14 2.60 -12.18
N GLY A 163 -0.09 2.37 -10.87
CA GLY A 163 -0.04 3.43 -9.87
C GLY A 163 1.27 4.22 -9.92
N THR A 164 2.40 3.53 -10.10
CA THR A 164 3.73 4.16 -10.25
C THR A 164 3.82 5.05 -11.50
N GLY A 165 3.36 4.54 -12.65
CA GLY A 165 3.37 5.30 -13.91
C GLY A 165 2.47 6.53 -13.85
N ARG A 166 1.28 6.38 -13.27
CA ARG A 166 0.32 7.47 -13.07
C ARG A 166 0.87 8.56 -12.15
N GLU A 167 1.36 8.19 -10.96
CA GLU A 167 1.95 9.14 -10.01
C GLU A 167 3.11 9.91 -10.63
N LEU A 168 4.01 9.23 -11.35
CA LEU A 168 5.12 9.87 -12.05
C LEU A 168 4.62 10.88 -13.09
N ALA A 169 3.64 10.51 -13.93
CA ALA A 169 3.08 11.38 -14.95
C ALA A 169 2.39 12.62 -14.35
N GLU A 170 1.60 12.45 -13.29
CA GLU A 170 0.94 13.54 -12.56
C GLU A 170 1.97 14.51 -11.99
N ARG A 171 3.02 14.01 -11.31
CA ARG A 171 4.07 14.83 -10.71
C ARG A 171 4.92 15.56 -11.75
N LEU A 172 5.22 14.94 -12.89
CA LEU A 172 5.90 15.60 -14.01
C LEU A 172 5.04 16.70 -14.61
N SER A 173 3.75 16.48 -14.81
CA SER A 173 2.80 17.45 -15.34
C SER A 173 2.65 18.69 -14.45
N ALA A 174 2.86 18.55 -13.13
CA ALA A 174 2.86 19.66 -12.19
C ALA A 174 4.10 20.58 -12.35
N ILE A 175 5.22 20.04 -12.85
CA ILE A 175 6.43 20.84 -13.12
C ILE A 175 6.32 21.56 -14.47
N ARG A 176 5.92 20.82 -15.51
CA ARG A 176 5.76 21.34 -16.87
C ARG A 176 4.76 20.51 -17.63
N LYS A 177 3.82 21.15 -18.31
CA LYS A 177 2.98 20.45 -19.29
C LYS A 177 3.85 20.12 -20.49
N PRO A 178 3.95 18.84 -20.90
CA PRO A 178 4.71 18.48 -22.10
C PRO A 178 4.12 19.20 -23.33
N SER A 179 4.96 19.66 -24.24
CA SER A 179 4.51 20.11 -25.55
C SER A 179 3.99 18.87 -26.28
N ASN A 180 2.76 18.90 -26.76
CA ASN A 180 2.27 17.83 -27.61
C ASN A 180 3.19 17.74 -28.84
N ALA A 181 3.79 16.56 -29.07
CA ALA A 181 4.48 16.30 -30.30
C ALA A 181 3.53 16.62 -31.46
N LYS A 182 3.99 17.42 -32.43
CA LYS A 182 3.20 17.63 -33.65
C LYS A 182 3.02 16.26 -34.30
N PRO A 183 1.81 15.88 -34.71
CA PRO A 183 1.64 14.67 -35.47
C PRO A 183 2.53 14.76 -36.70
N VAL A 184 3.33 13.72 -36.94
CA VAL A 184 4.18 13.56 -38.14
C VAL A 184 3.29 13.25 -39.32
#